data_c5921992f11bfd0164dcb19948543a76
#
_entry.id   c5921992f11bfd0164dcb19948543a76
#
_cell.length_a   1.000
_cell.length_b   1.000
_cell.length_c   1.000
_cell.angle_alpha   90.00
_cell.angle_beta   90.00
_cell.angle_gamma   90.00
#
_symmetry.space_group_name_H-M   'P 1'
#
loop_
_entity.id
_entity.type
_entity.pdbx_description
1 polymer ?
#
loop_
_entity_poly.entity_id
_entity_poly.type
_entity_poly.pdbx_seq_one_letter_code
_entity_poly.pdbx_strand_id
1 'polypeptide(L)'
;MTVSPQLMQRIRQDVKSMHAYAIQDSVGMVKLDAMENPFTLSPELQAQLGARLGAVDVNRYPGARIDDLKNALAKYVDLPAGLGLMLGNGSDELISLLSQACAVPGAQDRAKV
;
A
#
# COMPACT_ATOMS: atom_id res chain seq x y z
N MET A 1 -28.12 -4.69 -5.36
CA MET A 1 -27.79 -6.09 -5.73
C MET A 1 -27.67 -6.89 -4.46
N THR A 2 -28.49 -7.92 -4.26
CA THR A 2 -28.44 -8.80 -3.09
C THR A 2 -27.46 -9.95 -3.38
N VAL A 3 -26.45 -10.10 -2.55
CA VAL A 3 -25.45 -11.18 -2.67
C VAL A 3 -26.14 -12.51 -2.31
N SER A 4 -25.89 -13.57 -3.11
CA SER A 4 -26.53 -14.86 -2.85
C SER A 4 -26.10 -15.46 -1.50
N PRO A 5 -26.99 -16.11 -0.75
CA PRO A 5 -26.67 -16.73 0.53
C PRO A 5 -25.52 -17.75 0.45
N GLN A 6 -25.43 -18.50 -0.65
CA GLN A 6 -24.37 -19.48 -0.89
C GLN A 6 -22.98 -18.82 -1.05
N LEU A 7 -22.92 -17.64 -1.68
CA LEU A 7 -21.69 -16.90 -1.79
C LEU A 7 -21.25 -16.33 -0.42
N MET A 8 -22.20 -15.88 0.37
CA MET A 8 -21.94 -15.37 1.72
C MET A 8 -21.41 -16.46 2.68
N GLN A 9 -21.73 -17.72 2.47
CA GLN A 9 -21.19 -18.83 3.29
C GLN A 9 -19.69 -19.08 3.05
N ARG A 10 -19.14 -18.63 1.92
CA ARG A 10 -17.70 -18.77 1.59
C ARG A 10 -16.82 -17.71 2.28
N ILE A 11 -17.44 -16.67 2.85
CA ILE A 11 -16.71 -15.61 3.55
C ILE A 11 -16.64 -15.97 5.03
N ARG A 12 -15.45 -15.83 5.62
CA ARG A 12 -15.23 -16.06 7.07
C ARG A 12 -16.18 -15.20 7.90
N GLN A 13 -16.67 -15.75 9.01
CA GLN A 13 -17.67 -15.07 9.84
C GLN A 13 -17.11 -13.83 10.54
N ASP A 14 -15.86 -13.88 10.98
CA ASP A 14 -15.14 -12.73 11.57
C ASP A 14 -15.01 -11.58 10.58
N VAL A 15 -14.71 -11.87 9.29
CA VAL A 15 -14.65 -10.86 8.23
C VAL A 15 -16.02 -10.22 7.97
N LYS A 16 -17.12 -11.00 8.04
CA LYS A 16 -18.47 -10.45 7.87
C LYS A 16 -18.89 -9.49 8.98
N SER A 17 -18.34 -9.67 10.17
CA SER A 17 -18.63 -8.79 11.32
C SER A 17 -17.75 -7.52 11.34
N MET A 18 -16.76 -7.42 10.47
CA MET A 18 -15.93 -6.21 10.37
C MET A 18 -16.70 -5.07 9.72
N HIS A 19 -16.44 -3.88 10.18
CA HIS A 19 -16.94 -2.65 9.57
C HIS A 19 -15.87 -2.05 8.67
N ALA A 20 -16.28 -1.50 7.53
CA ALA A 20 -15.36 -0.78 6.67
C ALA A 20 -14.80 0.44 7.40
N TYR A 21 -13.51 0.71 7.20
CA TYR A 21 -12.91 1.95 7.68
C TYR A 21 -13.62 3.15 7.04
N ALA A 22 -14.13 4.04 7.88
CA ALA A 22 -14.78 5.26 7.43
C ALA A 22 -13.82 6.44 7.61
N ILE A 23 -13.50 7.11 6.51
CA ILE A 23 -12.74 8.36 6.54
C ILE A 23 -13.66 9.45 7.09
N GLN A 24 -13.22 10.16 8.12
CA GLN A 24 -13.96 11.29 8.67
C GLN A 24 -14.01 12.43 7.67
N ASP A 25 -15.19 13.05 7.50
CA ASP A 25 -15.32 14.27 6.73
C ASP A 25 -14.65 15.40 7.47
N SER A 26 -13.69 16.07 6.83
CA SER A 26 -12.91 17.16 7.38
C SER A 26 -13.07 18.47 6.59
N VAL A 27 -14.09 18.59 5.76
CA VAL A 27 -14.34 19.80 4.98
C VAL A 27 -14.53 20.98 5.92
N GLY A 28 -13.71 22.04 5.74
CA GLY A 28 -13.72 23.24 6.57
C GLY A 28 -13.03 23.10 7.94
N MET A 29 -12.40 21.97 8.24
CA MET A 29 -11.64 21.72 9.47
C MET A 29 -10.14 21.63 9.20
N VAL A 30 -9.34 21.80 10.27
CA VAL A 30 -7.91 21.46 10.25
C VAL A 30 -7.78 19.96 10.48
N LYS A 31 -7.34 19.22 9.47
CA LYS A 31 -7.21 17.77 9.53
C LYS A 31 -5.90 17.38 10.23
N LEU A 32 -6.01 16.71 11.38
CA LEU A 32 -4.86 16.27 12.20
C LEU A 32 -4.92 14.78 12.55
N ASP A 33 -5.85 14.04 11.98
CA ASP A 33 -6.19 12.67 12.35
C ASP A 33 -5.38 11.59 11.62
N ALA A 34 -4.80 11.90 10.46
CA ALA A 34 -4.17 10.92 9.58
C ALA A 34 -2.68 11.18 9.30
N MET A 35 -2.03 12.06 10.05
CA MET A 35 -0.60 12.41 9.88
C MET A 35 -0.24 12.83 8.45
N GLU A 36 -1.19 13.43 7.74
CA GLU A 36 -0.97 13.90 6.37
C GLU A 36 -0.05 15.12 6.34
N ASN A 37 0.79 15.20 5.31
CA ASN A 37 1.61 16.39 5.10
C ASN A 37 0.71 17.55 4.61
N PRO A 38 0.58 18.67 5.36
CA PRO A 38 -0.25 19.80 4.97
C PRO A 38 0.35 20.65 3.84
N PHE A 39 1.63 20.43 3.50
CA PHE A 39 2.31 21.21 2.47
C PHE A 39 2.12 20.60 1.09
N THR A 40 1.74 21.41 0.14
CA THR A 40 1.63 21.03 -1.27
C THR A 40 2.96 21.23 -1.99
N LEU A 41 3.15 20.53 -3.11
CA LEU A 41 4.29 20.78 -4.00
C LEU A 41 4.20 22.19 -4.59
N SER A 42 5.34 22.81 -4.87
CA SER A 42 5.38 24.07 -5.62
C SER A 42 4.80 23.88 -7.03
N PRO A 43 4.24 24.93 -7.66
CA PRO A 43 3.71 24.84 -9.02
C PRO A 43 4.70 24.25 -10.04
N GLU A 44 5.98 24.58 -9.92
CA GLU A 44 7.03 24.08 -10.79
C GLU A 44 7.24 22.57 -10.62
N LEU A 45 7.25 22.09 -9.38
CA LEU A 45 7.35 20.65 -9.10
C LEU A 45 6.11 19.89 -9.52
N GLN A 46 4.91 20.47 -9.37
CA GLN A 46 3.67 19.89 -9.86
C GLN A 46 3.70 19.73 -11.39
N ALA A 47 4.15 20.75 -12.11
CA ALA A 47 4.28 20.71 -13.56
C ALA A 47 5.28 19.64 -14.02
N GLN A 48 6.45 19.56 -13.37
CA GLN A 48 7.47 18.55 -13.67
C GLN A 48 6.95 17.14 -13.39
N LEU A 49 6.28 16.94 -12.26
CA LEU A 49 5.69 15.64 -11.91
C LEU A 49 4.62 15.24 -12.92
N GLY A 50 3.72 16.18 -13.28
CA GLY A 50 2.67 15.95 -14.27
C GLY A 50 3.23 15.55 -15.64
N ALA A 51 4.28 16.24 -16.11
CA ALA A 51 4.95 15.90 -17.37
C ALA A 51 5.60 14.50 -17.34
N ARG A 52 6.24 14.12 -16.23
CA ARG A 52 6.85 12.79 -16.06
C ARG A 52 5.79 11.70 -15.99
N LEU A 53 4.71 11.91 -15.23
CA LEU A 53 3.61 10.94 -15.12
C LEU A 53 2.88 10.75 -16.45
N GLY A 54 2.67 11.85 -17.21
CA GLY A 54 2.06 11.78 -18.55
C GLY A 54 2.89 11.02 -19.58
N ALA A 55 4.20 10.89 -19.35
CA ALA A 55 5.11 10.13 -20.24
C ALA A 55 5.24 8.65 -19.82
N VAL A 56 4.54 8.20 -18.78
CA VAL A 56 4.58 6.79 -18.35
C VAL A 56 3.63 5.95 -19.20
N ASP A 57 4.15 4.86 -19.74
CA ASP A 57 3.36 3.86 -20.46
C ASP A 57 2.52 3.02 -19.50
N VAL A 58 1.40 3.57 -19.02
CA VAL A 58 0.51 2.92 -18.01
C VAL A 58 -0.11 1.62 -18.50
N ASN A 59 -0.08 1.37 -19.82
CA ASN A 59 -0.54 0.15 -20.47
C ASN A 59 0.55 -0.94 -20.57
N ARG A 60 1.74 -0.71 -20.00
CA ARG A 60 2.87 -1.65 -20.00
C ARG A 60 3.26 -2.02 -18.59
N TYR A 61 3.81 -3.20 -18.43
CA TYR A 61 4.48 -3.57 -17.18
C TYR A 61 5.74 -2.71 -16.97
N PRO A 62 6.06 -2.34 -15.73
CA PRO A 62 7.17 -1.40 -15.43
C PRO A 62 8.57 -1.92 -15.82
N GLY A 63 8.76 -3.23 -16.02
CA GLY A 63 10.03 -3.81 -16.46
C GLY A 63 11.21 -3.46 -15.54
N ALA A 64 12.37 -3.20 -16.14
CA ALA A 64 13.62 -2.87 -15.43
C ALA A 64 13.58 -1.53 -14.66
N ARG A 65 12.60 -0.68 -14.88
CA ARG A 65 12.46 0.59 -14.13
C ARG A 65 12.25 0.40 -12.65
N ILE A 66 11.78 -0.77 -12.21
CA ILE A 66 11.65 -1.11 -10.79
C ILE A 66 13.03 -1.19 -10.14
N ASP A 67 14.03 -1.73 -10.83
CA ASP A 67 15.38 -1.85 -10.30
C ASP A 67 16.05 -0.47 -10.20
N ASP A 68 15.83 0.41 -11.16
CA ASP A 68 16.29 1.80 -11.10
C ASP A 68 15.73 2.53 -9.89
N LEU A 69 14.41 2.35 -9.62
CA LEU A 69 13.76 2.92 -8.45
C LEU A 69 14.32 2.34 -7.15
N LYS A 70 14.48 1.02 -7.07
CA LYS A 70 15.04 0.36 -5.87
C LYS A 70 16.48 0.84 -5.60
N ASN A 71 17.30 0.98 -6.64
CA ASN A 71 18.67 1.46 -6.52
C ASN A 71 18.71 2.92 -6.03
N ALA A 72 17.82 3.77 -6.56
CA ALA A 72 17.71 5.15 -6.12
C ALA A 72 17.25 5.26 -4.66
N LEU A 73 16.28 4.47 -4.24
CA LEU A 73 15.79 4.40 -2.86
C LEU A 73 16.85 3.83 -1.92
N ALA A 74 17.55 2.76 -2.30
CA ALA A 74 18.61 2.15 -1.50
C ALA A 74 19.73 3.18 -1.21
N LYS A 75 20.09 3.96 -2.21
CA LYS A 75 21.05 5.05 -2.05
C LYS A 75 20.50 6.17 -1.15
N TYR A 76 19.24 6.52 -1.29
CA TYR A 76 18.61 7.59 -0.52
C TYR A 76 18.55 7.27 0.98
N VAL A 77 18.26 5.99 1.34
CA VAL A 77 18.15 5.56 2.74
C VAL A 77 19.45 4.97 3.30
N ASP A 78 20.55 5.04 2.55
CA ASP A 78 21.84 4.43 2.89
C ASP A 78 21.70 2.95 3.32
N LEU A 79 21.05 2.16 2.44
CA LEU A 79 20.70 0.77 2.73
C LEU A 79 21.94 -0.08 2.96
N PRO A 80 22.09 -0.76 4.12
CA PRO A 80 23.24 -1.61 4.39
C PRO A 80 23.42 -2.73 3.37
N ALA A 81 24.66 -3.09 3.08
CA ALA A 81 24.98 -4.19 2.18
C ALA A 81 24.34 -5.51 2.65
N GLY A 82 23.83 -6.28 1.70
CA GLY A 82 23.17 -7.56 1.96
C GLY A 82 21.66 -7.46 2.28
N LEU A 83 21.12 -6.24 2.39
CA LEU A 83 19.68 -6.02 2.50
C LEU A 83 19.07 -5.69 1.15
N GLY A 84 17.78 -6.00 0.99
CA GLY A 84 16.98 -5.71 -0.20
C GLY A 84 15.82 -4.77 0.11
N LEU A 85 15.19 -4.24 -0.96
CA LEU A 85 13.98 -3.42 -0.88
C LEU A 85 12.80 -4.15 -1.51
N MET A 86 11.68 -4.13 -0.79
CA MET A 86 10.38 -4.54 -1.31
C MET A 86 9.51 -3.27 -1.45
N LEU A 87 8.85 -3.12 -2.59
CA LEU A 87 7.97 -2.01 -2.90
C LEU A 87 6.53 -2.49 -2.93
N GLY A 88 5.60 -1.66 -2.50
CA GLY A 88 4.17 -1.94 -2.52
C GLY A 88 3.34 -0.65 -2.60
N ASN A 89 2.04 -0.80 -2.74
CA ASN A 89 1.08 0.31 -2.73
C ASN A 89 0.76 0.75 -1.30
N GLY A 90 1.74 1.34 -0.65
CA GLY A 90 1.65 1.76 0.74
C GLY A 90 1.97 0.64 1.73
N SER A 91 1.89 0.99 3.03
CA SER A 91 2.21 0.09 4.14
C SER A 91 1.24 -1.09 4.26
N ASP A 92 -0.02 -0.91 3.94
CA ASP A 92 -1.05 -1.93 4.13
C ASP A 92 -0.83 -3.15 3.23
N GLU A 93 -0.40 -2.93 1.98
CA GLU A 93 -0.02 -4.03 1.09
C GLU A 93 1.22 -4.75 1.62
N LEU A 94 2.24 -4.02 2.06
CA LEU A 94 3.47 -4.60 2.59
C LEU A 94 3.21 -5.40 3.89
N ILE A 95 2.38 -4.89 4.79
CA ILE A 95 1.95 -5.59 6.00
C ILE A 95 1.20 -6.86 5.63
N SER A 96 0.28 -6.80 4.67
CA SER A 96 -0.47 -7.96 4.21
C SER A 96 0.45 -9.04 3.61
N LEU A 97 1.42 -8.64 2.78
CA LEU A 97 2.39 -9.56 2.19
C LEU A 97 3.27 -10.22 3.25
N LEU A 98 3.77 -9.44 4.22
CA LEU A 98 4.57 -9.95 5.33
C LEU A 98 3.77 -10.90 6.21
N SER A 99 2.54 -10.54 6.55
CA SER A 99 1.65 -11.40 7.35
C SER A 99 1.41 -12.74 6.67
N GLN A 100 1.18 -12.75 5.36
CA GLN A 100 0.99 -13.98 4.59
C GLN A 100 2.28 -14.80 4.48
N ALA A 101 3.41 -14.15 4.23
CA ALA A 101 4.70 -14.83 4.09
C ALA A 101 5.19 -15.45 5.42
N CYS A 102 4.90 -14.80 6.55
CA CYS A 102 5.32 -15.24 7.87
C CYS A 102 4.29 -16.13 8.57
N ALA A 103 3.10 -16.29 8.01
CA ALA A 103 2.07 -17.19 8.53
C ALA A 103 2.45 -18.66 8.24
N VAL A 104 3.33 -19.22 9.05
CA VAL A 104 3.72 -20.63 8.95
C VAL A 104 2.64 -21.49 9.63
N PRO A 105 2.00 -22.44 8.93
CA PRO A 105 1.09 -23.39 9.56
C PRO A 105 1.90 -24.30 10.48
N GLY A 106 1.90 -24.04 11.77
CA GLY A 106 2.47 -24.95 12.79
C GLY A 106 1.54 -26.12 13.05
N ALA A 107 2.09 -27.30 13.23
CA ALA A 107 1.31 -28.50 13.55
C ALA A 107 0.61 -28.39 14.93
N GLN A 108 0.99 -27.45 15.77
CA GLN A 108 0.44 -27.23 17.12
C GLN A 108 0.16 -25.75 17.48
N ASP A 109 0.72 -24.80 16.77
CA ASP A 109 0.45 -23.38 17.00
C ASP A 109 -0.24 -22.77 15.78
N ARG A 110 -1.42 -22.22 16.00
CA ARG A 110 -2.06 -21.36 15.01
C ARG A 110 -1.19 -20.11 14.87
N ALA A 111 -0.82 -19.76 13.64
CA ALA A 111 -0.21 -18.47 13.37
C ALA A 111 -1.10 -17.38 14.00
N LYS A 112 -0.59 -16.75 15.04
CA LYS A 112 -1.24 -15.57 15.64
C LYS A 112 -0.75 -14.38 14.81
N VAL A 113 -1.65 -13.83 14.03
CA VAL A 113 -1.49 -12.51 13.37
C VAL A 113 -2.08 -11.46 14.30
#